data_7f936d383d4a18f37e1550142f4dead4
#
_entry.id   7f936d383d4a18f37e1550142f4dead4
#
_cell.length_a   1.000
_cell.length_b   1.000
_cell.length_c   1.000
_cell.angle_alpha   90.00
_cell.angle_beta   90.00
_cell.angle_gamma   90.00
#
_symmetry.space_group_name_H-M   'P 1'
#
loop_
_entity.id
_entity.type
_entity.pdbx_description
1 polymer ?
#
loop_
_entity_poly.entity_id
_entity_poly.type
_entity_poly.pdbx_seq_one_letter_code
_entity_poly.pdbx_strand_id
1 'polypeptide(L)'
;MYRLLLLVLVSSVCASPVAAQMSNQSPKILVVTAHPDDEVMFAATMYRVSHALGGSVDLALVTDGAGGYRFSTLAGAIYGLDLTDPETARTHLPAIRKRELMAGGLIAGIRNYMFLDQPDLGKTEDQDSILAFVWDRKFVAERLDYFLDKGDYDFVFTHLPIKPFHSHHKAATILAIQAVSRMDKNDRPIILGGFVTGMMDDVVAKFTELEGHPETRIFKDGPFTFDRSTPFGQDGRLNYNIIANWMIAEHKTQGTMQLFMRTEGVERYWVYQMNGRDAIGKTREMMKNVQEAPF
;
A
#
# COMPACT_ATOMS: atom_id res chain seq x y z
N MET A 1 70.02 49.64 4.66
CA MET A 1 68.78 49.55 5.47
C MET A 1 67.65 49.01 4.58
N TYR A 2 67.42 47.70 4.56
CA TYR A 2 66.30 47.08 3.82
C TYR A 2 65.21 46.70 4.81
N ARG A 3 64.01 47.30 4.64
CA ARG A 3 62.85 46.93 5.41
C ARG A 3 62.11 45.77 4.72
N LEU A 4 62.05 44.64 5.41
CA LEU A 4 61.32 43.45 5.01
C LEU A 4 59.84 43.66 5.35
N LEU A 5 58.96 43.70 4.34
CA LEU A 5 57.51 43.69 4.52
C LEU A 5 57.06 42.25 4.62
N LEU A 6 56.52 41.88 5.78
CA LEU A 6 55.89 40.58 6.00
C LEU A 6 54.44 40.66 5.53
N LEU A 7 54.09 39.99 4.45
CA LEU A 7 52.69 39.82 4.01
C LEU A 7 52.10 38.64 4.78
N VAL A 8 51.15 38.92 5.67
CA VAL A 8 50.36 37.88 6.32
C VAL A 8 49.14 37.57 5.42
N LEU A 9 49.16 36.38 4.78
CA LEU A 9 47.99 35.84 4.07
C LEU A 9 47.02 35.25 5.09
N VAL A 10 45.91 35.91 5.31
CA VAL A 10 44.78 35.39 6.07
C VAL A 10 43.94 34.52 5.11
N SER A 11 44.06 33.19 5.22
CA SER A 11 43.23 32.24 4.50
C SER A 11 41.88 32.16 5.19
N SER A 12 40.87 32.84 4.63
CA SER A 12 39.44 32.64 5.01
C SER A 12 39.01 31.26 4.57
N VAL A 13 38.93 30.32 5.48
CA VAL A 13 38.22 29.04 5.27
C VAL A 13 36.72 29.33 5.26
N CYS A 14 36.13 29.47 4.06
CA CYS A 14 34.70 29.43 3.90
C CYS A 14 34.23 28.02 4.21
N ALA A 15 33.72 27.79 5.43
CA ALA A 15 32.94 26.60 5.74
C ALA A 15 31.62 26.69 4.94
N SER A 16 31.58 26.00 3.80
CA SER A 16 30.33 25.74 3.13
C SER A 16 29.41 24.95 4.10
N PRO A 17 28.15 25.33 4.28
CA PRO A 17 27.23 24.49 5.04
C PRO A 17 27.17 23.14 4.29
N VAL A 18 27.52 22.06 4.98
CA VAL A 18 27.21 20.70 4.54
C VAL A 18 25.70 20.63 4.54
N ALA A 19 25.09 20.88 3.38
CA ALA A 19 23.72 20.52 3.14
C ALA A 19 23.64 19.01 3.45
N ALA A 20 22.89 18.64 4.45
CA ALA A 20 22.61 17.25 4.76
C ALA A 20 22.17 16.60 3.44
N GLN A 21 23.00 15.72 2.91
CA GLN A 21 22.73 14.98 1.70
C GLN A 21 21.57 14.06 2.08
N MET A 22 20.32 14.47 1.74
CA MET A 22 19.14 13.63 1.83
C MET A 22 19.51 12.34 1.10
N SER A 23 19.42 11.21 1.79
CA SER A 23 19.61 9.91 1.17
C SER A 23 18.54 9.79 0.08
N ASN A 24 18.93 10.01 -1.15
CA ASN A 24 18.05 10.00 -2.32
C ASN A 24 17.82 8.53 -2.72
N GLN A 25 17.44 7.69 -1.75
CA GLN A 25 17.02 6.33 -2.06
C GLN A 25 15.56 6.38 -2.49
N SER A 26 15.36 5.99 -3.74
CA SER A 26 14.04 5.78 -4.32
C SER A 26 13.32 4.66 -3.54
N PRO A 27 12.19 4.91 -2.86
CA PRO A 27 11.60 3.93 -1.96
C PRO A 27 11.08 2.70 -2.71
N LYS A 28 11.32 1.53 -2.14
CA LYS A 28 10.82 0.25 -2.62
C LYS A 28 9.68 -0.21 -1.71
N ILE A 29 8.50 -0.39 -2.26
CA ILE A 29 7.30 -0.74 -1.52
C ILE A 29 6.74 -2.08 -1.98
N LEU A 30 6.44 -2.95 -1.02
CA LEU A 30 5.58 -4.12 -1.23
C LEU A 30 4.18 -3.80 -0.71
N VAL A 31 3.18 -3.93 -1.56
CA VAL A 31 1.77 -3.86 -1.15
C VAL A 31 1.24 -5.28 -0.98
N VAL A 32 0.68 -5.61 0.18
CA VAL A 32 0.08 -6.92 0.45
C VAL A 32 -1.42 -6.73 0.66
N THR A 33 -2.21 -7.28 -0.26
CA THR A 33 -3.68 -7.15 -0.26
C THR A 33 -4.37 -8.49 -0.34
N ALA A 34 -5.64 -8.52 0.04
CA ALA A 34 -6.45 -9.72 -0.02
C ALA A 34 -7.08 -9.95 -1.40
N HIS A 35 -7.73 -8.92 -1.97
CA HIS A 35 -8.51 -9.03 -3.21
C HIS A 35 -7.98 -8.12 -4.32
N PRO A 36 -8.24 -8.48 -5.60
CA PRO A 36 -7.99 -7.56 -6.71
C PRO A 36 -9.02 -6.42 -6.65
N ASP A 37 -8.60 -5.23 -6.30
CA ASP A 37 -9.26 -3.93 -6.11
C ASP A 37 -8.84 -3.22 -4.80
N ASP A 38 -8.26 -3.96 -3.87
CA ASP A 38 -7.80 -3.44 -2.58
C ASP A 38 -6.67 -2.42 -2.71
N GLU A 39 -5.83 -2.55 -3.75
CA GLU A 39 -4.68 -1.66 -3.99
C GLU A 39 -5.08 -0.21 -4.24
N VAL A 40 -6.32 0.03 -4.65
CA VAL A 40 -6.87 1.38 -4.81
C VAL A 40 -6.80 2.19 -3.51
N MET A 41 -6.74 1.52 -2.36
CA MET A 41 -6.56 2.15 -1.05
C MET A 41 -5.30 3.00 -0.98
N PHE A 42 -4.27 2.67 -1.75
CA PHE A 42 -2.93 3.27 -1.76
C PHE A 42 -2.60 4.01 -3.07
N ALA A 43 -3.60 4.25 -3.91
CA ALA A 43 -3.46 4.67 -5.30
C ALA A 43 -2.55 5.89 -5.50
N ALA A 44 -2.78 6.97 -4.76
CA ALA A 44 -2.04 8.21 -4.91
C ALA A 44 -0.60 8.09 -4.39
N THR A 45 -0.41 7.43 -3.25
CA THR A 45 0.92 7.20 -2.68
C THR A 45 1.76 6.30 -3.61
N MET A 46 1.19 5.20 -4.12
CA MET A 46 1.88 4.33 -5.08
C MET A 46 2.27 5.09 -6.35
N TYR A 47 1.35 5.86 -6.91
CA TYR A 47 1.60 6.68 -8.09
C TYR A 47 2.76 7.67 -7.87
N ARG A 48 2.79 8.34 -6.72
CA ARG A 48 3.85 9.28 -6.36
C ARG A 48 5.20 8.60 -6.19
N VAL A 49 5.21 7.44 -5.53
CA VAL A 49 6.43 6.65 -5.34
C VAL A 49 7.01 6.23 -6.67
N SER A 50 6.21 5.69 -7.57
CA SER A 50 6.68 5.15 -8.86
C SER A 50 7.01 6.23 -9.89
N HIS A 51 6.18 7.30 -10.00
CA HIS A 51 6.30 8.28 -11.08
C HIS A 51 7.04 9.57 -10.68
N ALA A 52 7.08 9.93 -9.39
CA ALA A 52 7.71 11.16 -8.94
C ALA A 52 8.99 10.94 -8.13
N LEU A 53 9.06 9.87 -7.33
CA LEU A 53 10.23 9.58 -6.50
C LEU A 53 11.23 8.60 -7.16
N GLY A 54 10.92 8.07 -8.36
CA GLY A 54 11.74 7.06 -9.02
C GLY A 54 11.81 5.74 -8.24
N GLY A 55 10.91 5.53 -7.29
CA GLY A 55 10.78 4.33 -6.49
C GLY A 55 10.14 3.17 -7.25
N SER A 56 9.90 2.08 -6.55
CA SER A 56 9.24 0.92 -7.13
C SER A 56 8.16 0.38 -6.22
N VAL A 57 7.08 -0.12 -6.81
CA VAL A 57 5.97 -0.74 -6.13
C VAL A 57 5.77 -2.13 -6.69
N ASP A 58 5.76 -3.13 -5.81
CA ASP A 58 5.38 -4.51 -6.13
C ASP A 58 4.13 -4.88 -5.31
N LEU A 59 3.33 -5.84 -5.79
CA LEU A 59 2.08 -6.23 -5.14
C LEU A 59 2.00 -7.74 -4.95
N ALA A 60 1.70 -8.17 -3.72
CA ALA A 60 1.34 -9.53 -3.38
C ALA A 60 -0.17 -9.62 -3.13
N LEU A 61 -0.86 -10.38 -3.98
CA LEU A 61 -2.29 -10.64 -3.88
C LEU A 61 -2.53 -12.00 -3.26
N VAL A 62 -3.26 -12.04 -2.15
CA VAL A 62 -3.44 -13.30 -1.41
C VAL A 62 -4.51 -14.18 -2.03
N THR A 63 -5.70 -13.66 -2.37
CA THR A 63 -6.80 -14.49 -2.87
C THR A 63 -6.91 -14.51 -4.39
N ASP A 64 -7.66 -15.49 -4.90
CA ASP A 64 -8.02 -15.61 -6.31
C ASP A 64 -9.12 -14.61 -6.75
N GLY A 65 -9.84 -14.02 -5.80
CA GLY A 65 -10.89 -13.04 -6.03
C GLY A 65 -12.22 -13.61 -6.55
N ALA A 66 -12.39 -14.94 -6.59
CA ALA A 66 -13.61 -15.57 -7.10
C ALA A 66 -14.88 -15.22 -6.31
N GLY A 67 -14.74 -14.93 -5.00
CA GLY A 67 -15.84 -14.56 -4.11
C GLY A 67 -16.52 -13.23 -4.44
N GLY A 68 -15.89 -12.41 -5.29
CA GLY A 68 -16.45 -11.13 -5.76
C GLY A 68 -17.60 -11.24 -6.77
N TYR A 69 -18.05 -12.45 -7.14
CA TYR A 69 -19.07 -12.70 -8.18
C TYR A 69 -20.37 -11.89 -7.98
N ARG A 70 -20.79 -11.66 -6.74
CA ARG A 70 -22.01 -10.90 -6.41
C ARG A 70 -22.00 -9.46 -6.88
N PHE A 71 -20.80 -8.92 -7.13
CA PHE A 71 -20.58 -7.52 -7.55
C PHE A 71 -20.34 -7.38 -9.05
N SER A 72 -20.38 -8.50 -9.79
CA SER A 72 -19.97 -8.56 -11.20
C SER A 72 -21.11 -8.28 -12.20
N THR A 73 -22.26 -7.83 -11.74
CA THR A 73 -23.46 -7.60 -12.58
C THR A 73 -23.19 -6.75 -13.82
N LEU A 74 -22.42 -5.66 -13.67
CA LEU A 74 -22.13 -4.74 -14.79
C LEU A 74 -21.15 -5.35 -15.79
N ALA A 75 -20.31 -6.28 -15.37
CA ALA A 75 -19.26 -6.86 -16.19
C ALA A 75 -19.76 -7.95 -17.14
N GLY A 76 -20.93 -8.54 -16.89
CA GLY A 76 -21.47 -9.61 -17.72
C GLY A 76 -21.58 -9.22 -19.18
N ALA A 77 -22.08 -8.01 -19.47
CA ALA A 77 -22.20 -7.50 -20.84
C ALA A 77 -20.83 -7.24 -21.50
N ILE A 78 -19.80 -6.91 -20.70
CA ILE A 78 -18.45 -6.62 -21.19
C ILE A 78 -17.73 -7.92 -21.57
N TYR A 79 -17.84 -8.95 -20.73
CA TYR A 79 -17.11 -10.20 -20.88
C TYR A 79 -17.90 -11.30 -21.59
N GLY A 80 -19.23 -11.09 -21.85
CA GLY A 80 -20.09 -12.07 -22.48
C GLY A 80 -20.36 -13.30 -21.61
N LEU A 81 -20.31 -13.16 -20.28
CA LEU A 81 -20.43 -14.24 -19.29
C LEU A 81 -21.39 -13.82 -18.18
N ASP A 82 -22.18 -14.77 -17.65
CA ASP A 82 -22.91 -14.54 -16.39
C ASP A 82 -21.94 -14.68 -15.20
N LEU A 83 -21.22 -13.60 -14.92
CA LEU A 83 -20.25 -13.58 -13.83
C LEU A 83 -20.90 -13.45 -12.44
N THR A 84 -22.23 -13.38 -12.35
CA THR A 84 -22.98 -13.43 -11.09
C THR A 84 -23.37 -14.85 -10.69
N ASP A 85 -23.31 -15.79 -11.63
CA ASP A 85 -23.45 -17.22 -11.34
C ASP A 85 -22.18 -17.74 -10.64
N PRO A 86 -22.28 -18.38 -9.44
CA PRO A 86 -21.13 -18.81 -8.66
C PRO A 86 -20.21 -19.80 -9.38
N GLU A 87 -20.72 -20.69 -10.23
CA GLU A 87 -19.94 -21.70 -10.93
C GLU A 87 -19.16 -21.06 -12.07
N THR A 88 -19.83 -20.25 -12.90
CA THR A 88 -19.20 -19.44 -13.95
C THR A 88 -18.13 -18.50 -13.39
N ALA A 89 -18.44 -17.83 -12.29
CA ALA A 89 -17.50 -16.93 -11.62
C ALA A 89 -16.26 -17.66 -11.11
N ARG A 90 -16.42 -18.77 -10.44
CA ARG A 90 -15.31 -19.56 -9.92
C ARG A 90 -14.33 -19.98 -11.04
N THR A 91 -14.85 -20.24 -12.21
CA THR A 91 -14.06 -20.64 -13.38
C THR A 91 -13.35 -19.47 -14.05
N HIS A 92 -14.01 -18.31 -14.18
CA HIS A 92 -13.54 -17.23 -15.04
C HIS A 92 -13.07 -15.98 -14.30
N LEU A 93 -13.68 -15.67 -13.15
CA LEU A 93 -13.45 -14.42 -12.43
C LEU A 93 -12.00 -14.23 -11.95
N PRO A 94 -11.29 -15.25 -11.44
CA PRO A 94 -9.90 -15.09 -11.02
C PRO A 94 -9.00 -14.53 -12.13
N ALA A 95 -9.09 -15.06 -13.32
CA ALA A 95 -8.29 -14.61 -14.45
C ALA A 95 -8.70 -13.20 -14.94
N ILE A 96 -10.00 -12.90 -14.90
CA ILE A 96 -10.52 -11.58 -15.28
C ILE A 96 -10.04 -10.53 -14.28
N ARG A 97 -10.26 -10.75 -12.98
CA ARG A 97 -9.89 -9.80 -11.93
C ARG A 97 -8.40 -9.54 -11.84
N LYS A 98 -7.56 -10.56 -12.07
CA LYS A 98 -6.10 -10.35 -12.18
C LYS A 98 -5.72 -9.41 -13.32
N ARG A 99 -6.38 -9.52 -14.48
CA ARG A 99 -6.16 -8.59 -15.62
C ARG A 99 -6.64 -7.18 -15.28
N GLU A 100 -7.78 -7.04 -14.61
CA GLU A 100 -8.29 -5.75 -14.15
C GLU A 100 -7.32 -5.11 -13.14
N LEU A 101 -6.83 -5.88 -12.17
CA LEU A 101 -5.80 -5.46 -11.21
C LEU A 101 -4.52 -4.98 -11.92
N MET A 102 -4.04 -5.75 -12.91
CA MET A 102 -2.83 -5.35 -13.64
C MET A 102 -3.06 -4.08 -14.49
N ALA A 103 -4.26 -3.89 -15.03
CA ALA A 103 -4.60 -2.67 -15.77
C ALA A 103 -4.65 -1.44 -14.84
N GLY A 104 -5.29 -1.55 -13.67
CA GLY A 104 -5.27 -0.50 -12.64
C GLY A 104 -3.88 -0.25 -12.09
N GLY A 105 -3.14 -1.32 -11.83
CA GLY A 105 -1.78 -1.23 -11.30
C GLY A 105 -0.77 -0.62 -12.27
N LEU A 106 -0.97 -0.76 -13.59
CA LEU A 106 -0.17 -0.06 -14.59
C LEU A 106 -0.28 1.46 -14.43
N ILE A 107 -1.48 1.96 -14.09
CA ILE A 107 -1.71 3.39 -13.81
C ILE A 107 -0.91 3.84 -12.60
N ALA A 108 -0.92 3.06 -11.51
CA ALA A 108 -0.18 3.36 -10.28
C ALA A 108 1.33 3.10 -10.39
N GLY A 109 1.79 2.43 -11.46
CA GLY A 109 3.19 2.06 -11.68
C GLY A 109 3.62 0.83 -10.88
N ILE A 110 2.70 -0.11 -10.61
CA ILE A 110 3.03 -1.41 -10.01
C ILE A 110 3.86 -2.22 -11.02
N ARG A 111 5.03 -2.66 -10.59
CA ARG A 111 6.03 -3.29 -11.45
C ARG A 111 5.90 -4.80 -11.52
N ASN A 112 5.71 -5.44 -10.37
CA ASN A 112 5.61 -6.90 -10.26
C ASN A 112 4.36 -7.29 -9.48
N TYR A 113 3.76 -8.42 -9.90
CA TYR A 113 2.59 -9.01 -9.26
C TYR A 113 2.90 -10.42 -8.80
N MET A 114 2.60 -10.73 -7.56
CA MET A 114 2.79 -12.02 -6.93
C MET A 114 1.43 -12.57 -6.49
N PHE A 115 0.89 -13.53 -7.24
CA PHE A 115 -0.41 -14.12 -6.99
C PHE A 115 -0.26 -15.38 -6.12
N LEU A 116 -0.95 -15.42 -4.96
CA LEU A 116 -0.89 -16.53 -4.01
C LEU A 116 -2.11 -17.46 -4.13
N ASP A 117 -3.12 -17.05 -4.87
CA ASP A 117 -4.29 -17.83 -5.29
C ASP A 117 -4.99 -18.60 -4.15
N GLN A 118 -5.07 -18.00 -2.97
CA GLN A 118 -5.85 -18.58 -1.89
C GLN A 118 -7.35 -18.46 -2.18
N PRO A 119 -8.18 -19.40 -1.69
CA PRO A 119 -9.62 -19.35 -1.91
C PRO A 119 -10.24 -18.05 -1.40
N ASP A 120 -11.02 -17.37 -2.25
CA ASP A 120 -11.92 -16.29 -1.87
C ASP A 120 -13.33 -16.85 -1.64
N LEU A 121 -13.74 -17.00 -0.39
CA LEU A 121 -15.06 -17.52 0.00
C LEU A 121 -16.14 -16.44 0.06
N GLY A 122 -15.81 -15.21 -0.33
CA GLY A 122 -16.69 -14.06 -0.16
C GLY A 122 -16.68 -13.51 1.27
N LYS A 123 -17.65 -12.66 1.59
CA LYS A 123 -17.65 -11.91 2.86
C LYS A 123 -17.83 -12.81 4.07
N THR A 124 -16.81 -12.85 4.93
CA THR A 124 -16.83 -13.42 6.27
C THR A 124 -16.23 -12.41 7.27
N GLU A 125 -16.49 -12.57 8.56
CA GLU A 125 -15.99 -11.66 9.60
C GLU A 125 -14.89 -12.29 10.48
N ASP A 126 -14.73 -13.61 10.41
CA ASP A 126 -13.79 -14.37 11.24
C ASP A 126 -12.49 -14.66 10.49
N GLN A 127 -11.46 -13.87 10.76
CA GLN A 127 -10.12 -14.03 10.19
C GLN A 127 -9.40 -15.28 10.72
N ASP A 128 -9.71 -15.72 11.94
CA ASP A 128 -9.04 -16.88 12.54
C ASP A 128 -9.46 -18.17 11.85
N SER A 129 -10.73 -18.28 11.49
CA SER A 129 -11.21 -19.39 10.66
C SER A 129 -10.57 -19.40 9.26
N ILE A 130 -10.35 -18.25 8.65
CA ILE A 130 -9.63 -18.14 7.37
C ILE A 130 -8.20 -18.67 7.52
N LEU A 131 -7.49 -18.22 8.55
CA LEU A 131 -6.11 -18.62 8.82
C LEU A 131 -5.96 -20.08 9.25
N ALA A 132 -6.99 -20.66 9.90
CA ALA A 132 -6.91 -22.02 10.42
C ALA A 132 -7.35 -23.09 9.41
N PHE A 133 -8.35 -22.77 8.55
CA PHE A 133 -9.07 -23.81 7.82
C PHE A 133 -9.23 -23.56 6.32
N VAL A 134 -8.99 -22.31 5.84
CA VAL A 134 -9.29 -21.93 4.45
C VAL A 134 -8.02 -21.74 3.64
N TRP A 135 -7.09 -20.92 4.14
CA TRP A 135 -5.86 -20.62 3.42
C TRP A 135 -4.75 -21.61 3.76
N ASP A 136 -3.95 -21.98 2.76
CA ASP A 136 -2.67 -22.64 3.02
C ASP A 136 -1.69 -21.63 3.63
N ARG A 137 -1.84 -21.45 4.94
CA ARG A 137 -1.06 -20.50 5.74
C ARG A 137 0.45 -20.72 5.60
N LYS A 138 0.89 -21.98 5.47
CA LYS A 138 2.30 -22.32 5.31
C LYS A 138 2.81 -21.83 3.97
N PHE A 139 2.11 -22.14 2.89
CA PHE A 139 2.44 -21.69 1.55
C PHE A 139 2.49 -20.14 1.48
N VAL A 140 1.46 -19.44 1.99
CA VAL A 140 1.42 -17.97 1.99
C VAL A 140 2.61 -17.40 2.77
N ALA A 141 2.94 -17.96 3.95
CA ALA A 141 4.06 -17.53 4.76
C ALA A 141 5.40 -17.70 4.02
N GLU A 142 5.67 -18.87 3.44
CA GLU A 142 6.88 -19.18 2.67
C GLU A 142 7.03 -18.26 1.44
N ARG A 143 5.91 -17.94 0.78
CA ARG A 143 5.92 -17.03 -0.38
C ARG A 143 6.20 -15.59 0.02
N LEU A 144 5.56 -15.10 1.09
CA LEU A 144 5.83 -13.75 1.61
C LEU A 144 7.27 -13.61 2.10
N ASP A 145 7.80 -14.61 2.81
CA ASP A 145 9.20 -14.62 3.25
C ASP A 145 10.15 -14.54 2.04
N TYR A 146 9.89 -15.32 0.99
CA TYR A 146 10.66 -15.27 -0.25
C TYR A 146 10.61 -13.89 -0.93
N PHE A 147 9.44 -13.25 -1.00
CA PHE A 147 9.30 -11.95 -1.64
C PHE A 147 10.03 -10.87 -0.85
N LEU A 148 9.93 -10.91 0.49
CA LEU A 148 10.62 -9.96 1.37
C LEU A 148 12.15 -10.11 1.25
N ASP A 149 12.66 -11.35 1.24
CA ASP A 149 14.09 -11.64 1.08
C ASP A 149 14.65 -11.15 -0.26
N LYS A 150 13.88 -11.28 -1.36
CA LYS A 150 14.33 -10.92 -2.70
C LYS A 150 14.08 -9.46 -3.09
N GLY A 151 13.08 -8.82 -2.49
CA GLY A 151 12.65 -7.49 -2.92
C GLY A 151 13.47 -6.35 -2.31
N ASP A 152 14.11 -6.56 -1.15
CA ASP A 152 14.84 -5.52 -0.43
C ASP A 152 13.98 -4.26 -0.26
N TYR A 153 12.78 -4.43 0.30
CA TYR A 153 11.79 -3.37 0.45
C TYR A 153 12.10 -2.47 1.64
N ASP A 154 11.84 -1.17 1.48
CA ASP A 154 11.88 -0.19 2.57
C ASP A 154 10.58 -0.20 3.38
N PHE A 155 9.44 -0.42 2.68
CA PHE A 155 8.11 -0.38 3.27
C PHE A 155 7.24 -1.54 2.79
N VAL A 156 6.34 -1.99 3.68
CA VAL A 156 5.23 -2.88 3.35
C VAL A 156 3.92 -2.17 3.68
N PHE A 157 3.00 -2.10 2.73
CA PHE A 157 1.67 -1.55 2.94
C PHE A 157 0.64 -2.66 3.05
N THR A 158 -0.21 -2.60 4.06
CA THR A 158 -1.34 -3.50 4.26
C THR A 158 -2.58 -2.69 4.63
N HIS A 159 -3.74 -3.31 4.64
CA HIS A 159 -4.92 -2.67 5.23
C HIS A 159 -4.78 -2.53 6.75
N LEU A 160 -5.39 -1.48 7.31
CA LEU A 160 -5.59 -1.40 8.75
C LEU A 160 -6.67 -2.44 9.14
N PRO A 161 -6.38 -3.45 9.99
CA PRO A 161 -7.28 -4.58 10.22
C PRO A 161 -8.38 -4.26 11.24
N ILE A 162 -9.24 -3.28 10.93
CA ILE A 162 -10.34 -2.87 11.81
C ILE A 162 -11.40 -3.97 11.92
N LYS A 163 -12.06 -4.09 13.08
CA LYS A 163 -12.99 -5.18 13.40
C LYS A 163 -14.10 -5.42 12.35
N PRO A 164 -14.83 -4.39 11.84
CA PRO A 164 -15.89 -4.60 10.87
C PRO A 164 -15.39 -4.82 9.43
N PHE A 165 -14.07 -4.80 9.22
CA PHE A 165 -13.52 -5.03 7.89
C PHE A 165 -13.54 -6.52 7.55
N HIS A 166 -13.57 -6.83 6.24
CA HIS A 166 -13.61 -8.20 5.74
C HIS A 166 -12.47 -9.05 6.32
N SER A 167 -12.77 -10.30 6.70
CA SER A 167 -11.80 -11.20 7.34
C SER A 167 -10.55 -11.45 6.51
N HIS A 168 -10.66 -11.53 5.19
CA HIS A 168 -9.52 -11.72 4.29
C HIS A 168 -8.52 -10.57 4.38
N HIS A 169 -8.97 -9.30 4.46
CA HIS A 169 -8.08 -8.14 4.67
C HIS A 169 -7.33 -8.25 5.99
N LYS A 170 -8.03 -8.64 7.06
CA LYS A 170 -7.42 -8.85 8.38
C LYS A 170 -6.41 -9.98 8.35
N ALA A 171 -6.76 -11.12 7.74
CA ALA A 171 -5.89 -12.29 7.62
C ALA A 171 -4.63 -11.99 6.77
N ALA A 172 -4.78 -11.32 5.63
CA ALA A 172 -3.64 -10.91 4.80
C ALA A 172 -2.69 -9.98 5.56
N THR A 173 -3.23 -9.01 6.31
CA THR A 173 -2.45 -8.11 7.16
C THR A 173 -1.69 -8.87 8.25
N ILE A 174 -2.34 -9.80 8.94
CA ILE A 174 -1.72 -10.62 9.99
C ILE A 174 -0.54 -11.42 9.40
N LEU A 175 -0.74 -12.08 8.25
CA LEU A 175 0.31 -12.85 7.60
C LEU A 175 1.48 -11.98 7.13
N ALA A 176 1.22 -10.78 6.61
CA ALA A 176 2.25 -9.83 6.24
C ALA A 176 3.07 -9.35 7.47
N ILE A 177 2.41 -9.00 8.57
CA ILE A 177 3.08 -8.63 9.83
C ILE A 177 3.94 -9.78 10.34
N GLN A 178 3.41 -11.01 10.33
CA GLN A 178 4.15 -12.19 10.75
C GLN A 178 5.36 -12.46 9.87
N ALA A 179 5.24 -12.28 8.54
CA ALA A 179 6.36 -12.44 7.61
C ALA A 179 7.47 -11.41 7.90
N VAL A 180 7.13 -10.13 7.98
CA VAL A 180 8.10 -9.07 8.34
C VAL A 180 8.73 -9.35 9.71
N SER A 181 7.97 -9.87 10.68
CA SER A 181 8.47 -10.17 12.03
C SER A 181 9.54 -11.25 12.05
N ARG A 182 9.54 -12.18 11.09
CA ARG A 182 10.54 -13.27 10.98
C ARG A 182 11.87 -12.80 10.43
N MET A 183 11.92 -11.68 9.72
CA MET A 183 13.17 -11.11 9.19
C MET A 183 14.09 -10.61 10.31
N ASP A 184 15.39 -10.55 10.04
CA ASP A 184 16.34 -9.90 10.94
C ASP A 184 16.00 -8.42 11.10
N LYS A 185 16.16 -7.91 12.32
CA LYS A 185 15.70 -6.53 12.66
C LYS A 185 16.32 -5.45 11.78
N ASN A 186 17.55 -5.65 11.32
CA ASN A 186 18.26 -4.65 10.51
C ASN A 186 17.77 -4.59 9.06
N ASP A 187 17.18 -5.71 8.58
CA ASP A 187 16.76 -5.87 7.18
C ASP A 187 15.24 -5.73 7.02
N ARG A 188 14.53 -5.48 8.13
CA ARG A 188 13.07 -5.37 8.12
C ARG A 188 12.60 -4.11 7.41
N PRO A 189 11.69 -4.23 6.43
CA PRO A 189 10.92 -3.09 5.96
C PRO A 189 9.99 -2.57 7.05
N ILE A 190 9.64 -1.31 6.98
CA ILE A 190 8.62 -0.72 7.86
C ILE A 190 7.24 -1.13 7.35
N ILE A 191 6.48 -1.88 8.17
CA ILE A 191 5.12 -2.27 7.80
C ILE A 191 4.10 -1.26 8.34
N LEU A 192 3.19 -0.82 7.45
CA LEU A 192 2.16 0.20 7.71
C LEU A 192 0.77 -0.38 7.44
N GLY A 193 -0.18 -0.03 8.30
CA GLY A 193 -1.59 -0.24 8.05
C GLY A 193 -2.21 0.99 7.40
N GLY A 194 -2.87 0.83 6.25
CA GLY A 194 -3.47 1.93 5.49
C GLY A 194 -5.00 1.89 5.48
N PHE A 195 -5.61 3.07 5.37
CA PHE A 195 -7.05 3.25 5.18
C PHE A 195 -7.37 4.61 4.53
N VAL A 196 -8.41 4.67 3.68
CA VAL A 196 -8.86 5.93 3.06
C VAL A 196 -10.04 6.52 3.82
N THR A 197 -10.11 7.85 3.91
CA THR A 197 -11.23 8.56 4.54
C THR A 197 -12.59 8.27 3.87
N GLY A 198 -13.67 8.44 4.64
CA GLY A 198 -15.04 8.41 4.17
C GLY A 198 -15.77 7.09 4.32
N MET A 199 -15.07 6.05 4.81
CA MET A 199 -15.71 4.80 5.23
C MET A 199 -15.22 4.46 6.63
N MET A 200 -16.14 4.11 7.53
CA MET A 200 -15.80 3.64 8.88
C MET A 200 -14.87 4.57 9.68
N ASP A 201 -14.86 5.87 9.41
CA ASP A 201 -13.92 6.82 10.02
C ASP A 201 -13.94 6.80 11.54
N ASP A 202 -15.14 6.67 12.15
CA ASP A 202 -15.28 6.56 13.61
C ASP A 202 -14.64 5.29 14.19
N VAL A 203 -14.65 4.19 13.43
CA VAL A 203 -14.01 2.92 13.83
C VAL A 203 -12.51 3.02 13.67
N VAL A 204 -12.07 3.56 12.53
CA VAL A 204 -10.66 3.78 12.23
C VAL A 204 -10.01 4.70 13.28
N ALA A 205 -10.68 5.78 13.67
CA ALA A 205 -10.18 6.73 14.68
C ALA A 205 -9.98 6.10 16.08
N LYS A 206 -10.72 5.04 16.38
CA LYS A 206 -10.65 4.31 17.67
C LYS A 206 -9.75 3.08 17.62
N PHE A 207 -9.24 2.73 16.44
CA PHE A 207 -8.42 1.53 16.29
C PHE A 207 -7.11 1.66 17.06
N THR A 208 -6.76 0.63 17.79
CA THR A 208 -5.48 0.48 18.48
C THR A 208 -4.79 -0.83 18.13
N GLU A 209 -5.56 -1.91 18.06
CA GLU A 209 -5.15 -3.26 17.67
C GLU A 209 -6.39 -4.10 17.33
N LEU A 210 -6.22 -5.18 16.61
CA LEU A 210 -7.24 -6.19 16.42
C LEU A 210 -7.26 -7.13 17.62
N GLU A 211 -8.44 -7.38 18.18
CA GLU A 211 -8.63 -8.31 19.30
C GLU A 211 -8.06 -9.69 18.98
N GLY A 212 -7.28 -10.26 19.89
CA GLY A 212 -6.59 -11.54 19.69
C GLY A 212 -5.28 -11.45 18.90
N HIS A 213 -4.97 -10.30 18.29
CA HIS A 213 -3.81 -10.10 17.44
C HIS A 213 -2.96 -8.89 17.86
N PRO A 214 -2.24 -8.98 19.00
CA PRO A 214 -1.46 -7.86 19.54
C PRO A 214 -0.34 -7.37 18.59
N GLU A 215 0.10 -8.18 17.63
CA GLU A 215 1.04 -7.81 16.58
C GLU A 215 0.51 -6.67 15.69
N THR A 216 -0.81 -6.50 15.62
CA THR A 216 -1.48 -5.43 14.85
C THR A 216 -1.55 -4.10 15.58
N ARG A 217 -0.97 -4.00 16.79
CA ARG A 217 -0.99 -2.77 17.58
C ARG A 217 -0.24 -1.64 16.89
N ILE A 218 -0.88 -0.47 16.81
CA ILE A 218 -0.32 0.72 16.18
C ILE A 218 0.23 1.72 17.20
N PHE A 219 1.16 2.58 16.74
CA PHE A 219 1.52 3.79 17.47
C PHE A 219 0.44 4.87 17.32
N LYS A 220 0.29 5.72 18.34
CA LYS A 220 -0.66 6.85 18.33
C LYS A 220 -0.11 8.10 17.63
N ASP A 221 1.11 8.04 17.15
CA ASP A 221 1.79 9.15 16.44
C ASP A 221 1.29 9.37 14.99
N GLY A 222 0.38 8.52 14.50
CA GLY A 222 -0.29 8.64 13.20
C GLY A 222 -1.72 9.19 13.32
N PRO A 223 -2.47 9.25 12.20
CA PRO A 223 -2.03 8.76 10.89
C PRO A 223 -1.08 9.71 10.18
N PHE A 224 -0.17 9.15 9.37
CA PHE A 224 0.52 9.86 8.32
C PHE A 224 -0.38 9.89 7.09
N THR A 225 -0.47 11.01 6.39
CA THR A 225 -1.54 11.21 5.39
C THR A 225 -1.01 11.66 4.05
N PHE A 226 -1.73 11.26 2.98
CA PHE A 226 -1.65 11.88 1.67
C PHE A 226 -3.05 12.26 1.20
N ASP A 227 -3.26 13.57 0.95
CA ASP A 227 -4.54 14.08 0.45
C ASP A 227 -4.59 13.94 -1.08
N ARG A 228 -5.53 13.12 -1.58
CA ARG A 228 -5.75 12.92 -3.02
C ARG A 228 -6.22 14.16 -3.75
N SER A 229 -6.73 15.17 -3.03
CA SER A 229 -7.11 16.48 -3.60
C SER A 229 -5.90 17.39 -3.84
N THR A 230 -4.69 16.99 -3.43
CA THR A 230 -3.45 17.72 -3.71
C THR A 230 -3.35 18.04 -5.20
N PRO A 231 -3.27 19.34 -5.58
CA PRO A 231 -3.31 19.74 -6.97
C PRO A 231 -1.97 19.51 -7.67
N PHE A 232 -2.04 19.22 -8.97
CA PHE A 232 -0.90 19.18 -9.88
C PHE A 232 -1.31 19.54 -11.31
N GLY A 233 -0.34 19.85 -12.18
CA GLY A 233 -0.57 20.09 -13.61
C GLY A 233 -1.66 21.11 -13.94
N GLN A 234 -1.79 21.51 -15.20
CA GLN A 234 -2.82 22.43 -15.71
C GLN A 234 -3.21 23.56 -14.75
N ASP A 235 -2.24 24.29 -14.23
CA ASP A 235 -2.45 25.38 -13.25
C ASP A 235 -3.15 24.89 -11.96
N GLY A 236 -2.82 23.70 -11.49
CA GLY A 236 -3.35 23.13 -10.24
C GLY A 236 -4.79 22.60 -10.34
N ARG A 237 -5.29 22.34 -11.55
CA ARG A 237 -6.67 21.83 -11.74
C ARG A 237 -6.79 20.31 -11.70
N LEU A 238 -5.68 19.58 -11.88
CA LEU A 238 -5.65 18.13 -11.72
C LEU A 238 -5.35 17.76 -10.27
N ASN A 239 -5.78 16.58 -9.84
CA ASN A 239 -5.47 16.04 -8.53
C ASN A 239 -5.44 14.51 -8.55
N TYR A 240 -4.95 13.90 -7.47
CA TYR A 240 -4.72 12.43 -7.40
C TYR A 240 -6.00 11.60 -7.26
N ASN A 241 -7.17 12.20 -7.03
CA ASN A 241 -8.43 11.47 -7.13
C ASN A 241 -8.66 10.96 -8.57
N ILE A 242 -8.13 11.66 -9.58
CA ILE A 242 -8.19 11.20 -10.98
C ILE A 242 -7.50 9.84 -11.10
N ILE A 243 -6.31 9.71 -10.53
CA ILE A 243 -5.53 8.46 -10.55
C ILE A 243 -6.30 7.32 -9.86
N ALA A 244 -6.80 7.57 -8.66
CA ALA A 244 -7.61 6.59 -7.93
C ALA A 244 -8.86 6.17 -8.71
N ASN A 245 -9.57 7.12 -9.32
CA ASN A 245 -10.76 6.87 -10.11
C ASN A 245 -10.45 6.07 -11.39
N TRP A 246 -9.32 6.31 -12.04
CA TRP A 246 -8.89 5.50 -13.19
C TRP A 246 -8.62 4.06 -12.76
N MET A 247 -7.93 3.84 -11.64
CA MET A 247 -7.72 2.50 -11.11
C MET A 247 -9.05 1.80 -10.79
N ILE A 248 -9.98 2.50 -10.11
CA ILE A 248 -11.33 1.98 -9.81
C ILE A 248 -12.05 1.58 -11.11
N ALA A 249 -11.95 2.39 -12.17
CA ALA A 249 -12.62 2.13 -13.43
C ALA A 249 -12.13 0.86 -14.13
N GLU A 250 -10.90 0.42 -13.86
CA GLU A 250 -10.38 -0.85 -14.39
C GLU A 250 -11.00 -2.09 -13.73
N HIS A 251 -11.49 -2.00 -12.49
CA HIS A 251 -12.14 -3.10 -11.77
C HIS A 251 -13.61 -3.27 -12.19
N LYS A 252 -13.86 -3.58 -13.45
CA LYS A 252 -15.21 -3.67 -14.06
C LYS A 252 -16.07 -4.76 -13.45
N THR A 253 -15.44 -5.84 -12.98
CA THR A 253 -16.13 -6.95 -12.29
C THR A 253 -16.57 -6.61 -10.88
N GLN A 254 -16.08 -5.49 -10.33
CA GLN A 254 -16.42 -5.05 -8.99
C GLN A 254 -17.27 -3.80 -9.04
N GLY A 255 -18.53 -3.96 -9.46
CA GLY A 255 -19.46 -2.85 -9.66
C GLY A 255 -19.65 -1.96 -8.42
N THR A 256 -19.48 -2.50 -7.22
CA THR A 256 -19.51 -1.72 -5.97
C THR A 256 -18.31 -0.79 -5.83
N MET A 257 -17.15 -1.12 -6.41
CA MET A 257 -15.98 -0.22 -6.41
C MET A 257 -16.27 1.07 -7.17
N GLN A 258 -17.09 1.02 -8.21
CA GLN A 258 -17.50 2.21 -8.98
C GLN A 258 -18.22 3.24 -8.10
N LEU A 259 -18.87 2.81 -7.01
CA LEU A 259 -19.53 3.69 -6.04
C LEU A 259 -18.52 4.45 -5.15
N PHE A 260 -17.25 4.05 -5.16
CA PHE A 260 -16.18 4.71 -4.42
C PHE A 260 -15.41 5.73 -5.25
N MET A 261 -15.77 5.94 -6.51
CA MET A 261 -15.25 7.07 -7.29
C MET A 261 -15.62 8.38 -6.61
N ARG A 262 -14.62 9.23 -6.38
CA ARG A 262 -14.76 10.45 -5.58
C ARG A 262 -13.97 11.61 -6.17
N THR A 263 -14.31 12.80 -5.70
CA THR A 263 -13.56 14.03 -5.97
C THR A 263 -12.61 14.39 -4.82
N GLU A 264 -12.67 13.65 -3.72
CA GLU A 264 -11.85 13.85 -2.52
C GLU A 264 -11.56 12.51 -1.82
N GLY A 265 -10.48 12.46 -1.06
CA GLY A 265 -10.09 11.32 -0.25
C GLY A 265 -8.70 11.51 0.33
N VAL A 266 -8.48 11.03 1.56
CA VAL A 266 -7.18 11.10 2.23
C VAL A 266 -6.73 9.68 2.53
N GLU A 267 -5.57 9.30 1.99
CA GLU A 267 -4.87 8.06 2.35
C GLU A 267 -4.23 8.26 3.71
N ARG A 268 -4.45 7.34 4.62
CA ARG A 268 -3.99 7.40 6.01
C ARG A 268 -3.18 6.16 6.33
N TYR A 269 -2.03 6.32 7.00
CA TYR A 269 -1.08 5.26 7.31
C TYR A 269 -0.72 5.27 8.80
N TRP A 270 -0.70 4.11 9.42
CA TRP A 270 -0.30 3.90 10.81
C TRP A 270 0.87 2.95 10.89
N VAL A 271 1.83 3.26 11.73
CA VAL A 271 3.00 2.42 12.00
C VAL A 271 2.64 1.38 13.04
N TYR A 272 2.79 0.09 12.72
CA TYR A 272 2.65 -0.97 13.71
C TYR A 272 3.80 -0.96 14.71
N GLN A 273 3.51 -1.23 15.99
CA GLN A 273 4.50 -1.13 17.07
C GLN A 273 5.66 -2.12 16.94
N MET A 274 5.46 -3.22 16.21
CA MET A 274 6.50 -4.21 15.95
C MET A 274 7.70 -3.61 15.17
N ASN A 275 7.51 -2.50 14.43
CA ASN A 275 8.60 -1.81 13.75
C ASN A 275 9.59 -1.08 14.69
N GLY A 276 9.18 -0.81 15.95
CA GLY A 276 9.93 0.07 16.84
C GLY A 276 9.69 1.57 16.57
N ARG A 277 10.09 2.43 17.53
CA ARG A 277 9.79 3.87 17.47
C ARG A 277 10.53 4.63 16.36
N ASP A 278 11.69 4.16 15.96
CA ASP A 278 12.49 4.80 14.90
C ASP A 278 11.76 4.80 13.54
N ALA A 279 10.87 3.83 13.33
CA ALA A 279 10.02 3.76 12.15
C ALA A 279 9.10 4.99 11.97
N ILE A 280 8.72 5.64 13.07
CA ILE A 280 7.88 6.85 13.03
C ILE A 280 8.59 7.99 12.29
N GLY A 281 9.89 8.20 12.57
CA GLY A 281 10.70 9.21 11.90
C GLY A 281 10.86 8.93 10.41
N LYS A 282 11.21 7.69 10.07
CA LYS A 282 11.38 7.24 8.67
C LYS A 282 10.08 7.33 7.88
N THR A 283 8.94 6.93 8.48
CA THR A 283 7.62 7.06 7.84
C THR A 283 7.25 8.51 7.59
N ARG A 284 7.51 9.40 8.55
CA ARG A 284 7.27 10.84 8.38
C ARG A 284 8.08 11.42 7.24
N GLU A 285 9.37 11.04 7.14
CA GLU A 285 10.25 11.48 6.06
C GLU A 285 9.76 10.97 4.69
N MET A 286 9.43 9.68 4.59
CA MET A 286 8.89 9.10 3.37
C MET A 286 7.62 9.82 2.93
N MET A 287 6.65 10.01 3.84
CA MET A 287 5.39 10.69 3.49
C MET A 287 5.60 12.16 3.14
N LYS A 288 6.56 12.85 3.76
CA LYS A 288 6.97 14.18 3.36
C LYS A 288 7.49 14.19 1.92
N ASN A 289 8.38 13.26 1.58
CA ASN A 289 8.92 13.13 0.22
C ASN A 289 7.81 12.83 -0.80
N VAL A 290 6.85 11.97 -0.45
CA VAL A 290 5.66 11.71 -1.28
C VAL A 290 4.84 12.98 -1.52
N GLN A 291 4.67 13.83 -0.51
CA GLN A 291 3.92 15.10 -0.63
C GLN A 291 4.67 16.15 -1.46
N GLU A 292 5.98 16.30 -1.25
CA GLU A 292 6.79 17.40 -1.75
C GLU A 292 7.50 17.10 -3.09
N ALA A 293 7.58 15.85 -3.54
CA ALA A 293 8.23 15.52 -4.81
C ALA A 293 7.63 16.35 -5.95
N PRO A 294 8.42 16.93 -6.85
CA PRO A 294 7.91 17.61 -8.04
C PRO A 294 7.18 16.62 -8.94
N PHE A 295 6.18 17.13 -9.68
CA PHE A 295 5.48 16.31 -10.68
C PHE A 295 6.15 16.45 -12.03
#